data_66e4020f455f3eb709e46ee9449674ad
#
_entry.id   66e4020f455f3eb709e46ee9449674ad
#
_cell.length_a   1.000
_cell.length_b   1.000
_cell.length_c   1.000
_cell.angle_alpha   90.00
_cell.angle_beta   90.00
_cell.angle_gamma   90.00
#
_symmetry.space_group_name_H-M   'P 1'
#
loop_
_entity.id
_entity.type
_entity.pdbx_description
1 polymer ?
#
loop_
_entity_poly.entity_id
_entity_poly.type
_entity_poly.pdbx_seq_one_letter_code
_entity_poly.pdbx_strand_id
1 'polypeptide(L)'
;GVNVGFMPVGQIIGAGIADCGYAWLLIPIGMVIGYFIVAAEPAVHVLTKQVEEISNGFVTAKMMQTALSVGVCISVGIAMLRILTGISVLWFLIPGYVFALVLTRYVSPIFTGIAYDSGGVASGPMTATFLLPFAMGACEALGGNVMTDAFGIVAMVAMTPLITIQMMGFITQMKEKAKRRYIEVQMHQLEDDILYFD
;
A
#
# COMPACT_ATOMS: atom_id res chain seq x y z
N GLY A 1 20.62 13.45 11.68
CA GLY A 1 20.58 13.00 10.27
C GLY A 1 19.22 13.26 9.63
N VAL A 2 18.13 12.98 10.35
CA VAL A 2 16.76 13.18 9.85
C VAL A 2 16.45 14.68 9.70
N ASN A 3 16.63 15.45 10.74
CA ASN A 3 16.25 16.87 10.76
C ASN A 3 17.17 17.77 9.91
N VAL A 4 18.46 17.41 9.79
CA VAL A 4 19.44 18.21 9.05
C VAL A 4 19.66 17.71 7.62
N GLY A 5 19.47 16.42 7.40
CA GLY A 5 19.67 15.77 6.10
C GLY A 5 18.36 15.50 5.36
N PHE A 6 17.60 14.48 5.80
CA PHE A 6 16.47 13.95 5.04
C PHE A 6 15.32 14.93 4.82
N MET A 7 14.88 15.62 5.88
CA MET A 7 13.74 16.54 5.79
C MET A 7 14.03 17.76 4.89
N PRO A 8 15.15 18.49 5.05
CA PRO A 8 15.44 19.62 4.17
C PRO A 8 15.68 19.22 2.72
N VAL A 9 16.36 18.08 2.49
CA VAL A 9 16.60 17.58 1.14
C VAL A 9 15.28 17.20 0.45
N GLY A 10 14.39 16.51 1.16
CA GLY A 10 13.04 16.19 0.64
C GLY A 10 12.30 17.44 0.21
N GLN A 11 12.26 18.46 1.09
CA GLN A 11 11.57 19.72 0.82
C GLN A 11 12.17 20.50 -0.36
N ILE A 12 13.50 20.60 -0.43
CA ILE A 12 14.21 21.28 -1.53
C ILE A 12 13.93 20.57 -2.86
N ILE A 13 13.97 19.24 -2.90
CA ILE A 13 13.70 18.48 -4.12
C ILE A 13 12.25 18.68 -4.57
N GLY A 14 11.29 18.60 -3.62
CA GLY A 14 9.87 18.82 -3.93
C GLY A 14 9.59 20.19 -4.51
N ALA A 15 10.12 21.24 -3.87
CA ALA A 15 10.01 22.62 -4.33
C ALA A 15 10.71 22.81 -5.69
N GLY A 16 11.94 22.32 -5.83
CA GLY A 16 12.72 22.47 -7.07
C GLY A 16 12.05 21.84 -8.29
N ILE A 17 11.40 20.69 -8.14
CA ILE A 17 10.64 20.04 -9.24
C ILE A 17 9.37 20.85 -9.56
N ALA A 18 8.68 21.37 -8.55
CA ALA A 18 7.48 22.17 -8.75
C ALA A 18 7.81 23.49 -9.49
N ASP A 19 8.94 24.13 -9.16
CA ASP A 19 9.37 25.41 -9.75
C ASP A 19 9.96 25.28 -11.17
N CYS A 20 10.39 24.09 -11.58
CA CYS A 20 11.00 23.87 -12.91
C CYS A 20 10.04 24.06 -14.10
N GLY A 21 8.79 24.44 -13.90
CA GLY A 21 7.78 24.61 -14.95
C GLY A 21 7.18 23.31 -15.49
N TYR A 22 7.66 22.16 -15.02
CA TYR A 22 7.16 20.82 -15.34
C TYR A 22 6.62 20.11 -14.09
N ALA A 23 5.73 20.78 -13.36
CA ALA A 23 5.18 20.27 -12.09
C ALA A 23 4.55 18.87 -12.19
N TRP A 24 4.10 18.45 -13.39
CA TRP A 24 3.57 17.11 -13.62
C TRP A 24 4.61 15.98 -13.37
N LEU A 25 5.93 16.31 -13.42
CA LEU A 25 6.99 15.36 -13.06
C LEU A 25 6.95 14.92 -11.60
N LEU A 26 6.29 15.69 -10.72
CA LEU A 26 6.05 15.27 -9.33
C LEU A 26 5.33 13.92 -9.25
N ILE A 27 4.45 13.61 -10.21
CA ILE A 27 3.70 12.36 -10.20
C ILE A 27 4.63 11.15 -10.39
N PRO A 28 5.34 10.98 -11.53
CA PRO A 28 6.19 9.82 -11.74
C PRO A 28 7.36 9.76 -10.75
N ILE A 29 7.94 10.90 -10.39
CA ILE A 29 9.03 10.94 -9.39
C ILE A 29 8.51 10.53 -8.01
N GLY A 30 7.36 11.07 -7.58
CA GLY A 30 6.71 10.67 -6.34
C GLY A 30 6.36 9.19 -6.31
N MET A 31 5.88 8.61 -7.42
CA MET A 31 5.62 7.17 -7.55
C MET A 31 6.87 6.34 -7.33
N VAL A 32 7.98 6.70 -7.96
CA VAL A 32 9.28 6.00 -7.81
C VAL A 32 9.77 6.12 -6.37
N ILE A 33 9.71 7.30 -5.77
CA ILE A 33 10.07 7.52 -4.37
C ILE A 33 9.20 6.66 -3.45
N GLY A 34 7.89 6.65 -3.63
CA GLY A 34 6.95 5.84 -2.84
C GLY A 34 7.25 4.35 -2.91
N TYR A 35 7.59 3.84 -4.09
CA TYR A 35 8.00 2.44 -4.27
C TYR A 35 9.24 2.10 -3.44
N PHE A 36 10.31 2.90 -3.57
CA PHE A 36 11.57 2.63 -2.88
C PHE A 36 11.51 2.88 -1.38
N ILE A 37 10.70 3.82 -0.91
CA ILE A 37 10.49 4.04 0.53
C ILE A 37 9.97 2.77 1.19
N VAL A 38 8.93 2.15 0.64
CA VAL A 38 8.37 0.91 1.19
C VAL A 38 9.34 -0.26 1.04
N ALA A 39 10.05 -0.34 -0.08
CA ALA A 39 11.04 -1.38 -0.30
C ALA A 39 12.23 -1.30 0.67
N ALA A 40 12.58 -0.09 1.11
CA ALA A 40 13.69 0.16 2.05
C ALA A 40 13.24 0.16 3.53
N GLU A 41 11.93 0.18 3.83
CA GLU A 41 11.42 0.29 5.20
C GLU A 41 11.62 -1.02 5.98
N PRO A 42 12.43 -1.04 7.05
CA PRO A 42 12.70 -2.26 7.82
C PRO A 42 11.44 -2.85 8.46
N ALA A 43 10.51 -2.03 8.90
CA ALA A 43 9.27 -2.47 9.53
C ALA A 43 8.37 -3.24 8.55
N VAL A 44 8.39 -2.89 7.27
CA VAL A 44 7.68 -3.63 6.22
C VAL A 44 8.27 -5.04 6.04
N HIS A 45 9.59 -5.19 6.14
CA HIS A 45 10.22 -6.51 6.07
C HIS A 45 9.80 -7.45 7.21
N VAL A 46 9.65 -6.93 8.42
CA VAL A 46 9.14 -7.70 9.57
C VAL A 46 7.69 -8.10 9.33
N LEU A 47 6.85 -7.15 8.92
CA LEU A 47 5.43 -7.37 8.61
C LEU A 47 5.24 -8.47 7.54
N THR A 48 6.00 -8.39 6.45
CA THR A 48 5.88 -9.35 5.34
C THR A 48 6.26 -10.78 5.74
N LYS A 49 7.27 -10.94 6.62
CA LYS A 49 7.63 -12.24 7.19
C LYS A 49 6.52 -12.79 8.11
N GLN A 50 5.94 -11.95 8.95
CA GLN A 50 4.81 -12.37 9.81
C GLN A 50 3.62 -12.85 8.98
N VAL A 51 3.29 -12.17 7.88
CA VAL A 51 2.22 -12.60 6.97
C VAL A 51 2.54 -13.92 6.30
N GLU A 52 3.79 -14.15 5.89
CA GLU A 52 4.25 -15.41 5.31
C GLU A 52 4.09 -16.58 6.29
N GLU A 53 4.50 -16.40 7.55
CA GLU A 53 4.36 -17.40 8.61
C GLU A 53 2.89 -17.73 8.90
N ILE A 54 2.04 -16.72 9.06
CA ILE A 54 0.61 -16.89 9.36
C ILE A 54 -0.15 -17.50 8.19
N SER A 55 0.24 -17.20 6.95
CA SER A 55 -0.37 -17.75 5.74
C SER A 55 0.13 -19.15 5.38
N ASN A 56 1.01 -19.78 6.20
CA ASN A 56 1.68 -21.05 5.88
C ASN A 56 2.35 -21.05 4.49
N GLY A 57 2.95 -19.92 4.10
CA GLY A 57 3.65 -19.76 2.84
C GLY A 57 2.77 -19.53 1.61
N PHE A 58 1.45 -19.44 1.76
CA PHE A 58 0.55 -19.08 0.65
C PHE A 58 0.79 -17.68 0.12
N VAL A 59 1.16 -16.75 1.01
CA VAL A 59 1.59 -15.40 0.67
C VAL A 59 3.07 -15.28 1.02
N THR A 60 3.95 -15.28 0.02
CA THR A 60 5.37 -15.11 0.26
C THR A 60 5.71 -13.68 0.65
N ALA A 61 6.75 -13.49 1.48
CA ALA A 61 7.20 -12.16 1.89
C ALA A 61 7.52 -11.25 0.69
N LYS A 62 8.13 -11.81 -0.38
CA LYS A 62 8.44 -11.06 -1.62
C LYS A 62 7.18 -10.57 -2.32
N MET A 63 6.16 -11.43 -2.44
CA MET A 63 4.89 -11.08 -3.08
C MET A 63 4.18 -9.97 -2.30
N MET A 64 4.17 -10.08 -0.98
CA MET A 64 3.58 -9.09 -0.10
C MET A 64 4.32 -7.75 -0.18
N GLN A 65 5.65 -7.76 -0.12
CA GLN A 65 6.47 -6.56 -0.24
C GLN A 65 6.26 -5.85 -1.58
N THR A 66 6.24 -6.60 -2.68
CA THR A 66 5.99 -6.04 -4.01
C THR A 66 4.59 -5.42 -4.10
N ALA A 67 3.58 -6.11 -3.56
CA ALA A 67 2.21 -5.60 -3.54
C ALA A 67 2.08 -4.30 -2.73
N LEU A 68 2.72 -4.23 -1.56
CA LEU A 68 2.76 -3.02 -0.73
C LEU A 68 3.51 -1.88 -1.43
N SER A 69 4.68 -2.15 -2.03
CA SER A 69 5.45 -1.14 -2.74
C SER A 69 4.69 -0.58 -3.95
N VAL A 70 4.03 -1.43 -4.73
CA VAL A 70 3.19 -1.00 -5.85
C VAL A 70 1.96 -0.23 -5.36
N GLY A 71 1.32 -0.69 -4.29
CA GLY A 71 0.19 0.00 -3.68
C GLY A 71 0.55 1.43 -3.25
N VAL A 72 1.66 1.59 -2.51
CA VAL A 72 2.14 2.90 -2.06
C VAL A 72 2.62 3.75 -3.24
N CYS A 73 3.27 3.17 -4.24
CA CYS A 73 3.64 3.86 -5.48
C CYS A 73 2.41 4.53 -6.12
N ILE A 74 1.31 3.80 -6.29
CA ILE A 74 0.05 4.32 -6.86
C ILE A 74 -0.55 5.39 -5.92
N SER A 75 -0.57 5.13 -4.62
CA SER A 75 -1.12 6.06 -3.62
C SER A 75 -0.37 7.41 -3.62
N VAL A 76 0.96 7.37 -3.68
CA VAL A 76 1.78 8.58 -3.76
C VAL A 76 1.57 9.30 -5.09
N GLY A 77 1.45 8.59 -6.20
CA GLY A 77 1.11 9.17 -7.50
C GLY A 77 -0.21 9.94 -7.46
N ILE A 78 -1.26 9.34 -6.89
CA ILE A 78 -2.56 10.00 -6.69
C ILE A 78 -2.44 11.20 -5.74
N ALA A 79 -1.63 11.08 -4.68
CA ALA A 79 -1.39 12.18 -3.75
C ALA A 79 -0.68 13.37 -4.43
N MET A 80 0.30 13.13 -5.31
CA MET A 80 0.95 14.18 -6.09
C MET A 80 -0.03 14.80 -7.10
N LEU A 81 -0.82 13.98 -7.81
CA LEU A 81 -1.87 14.47 -8.69
C LEU A 81 -2.85 15.39 -7.94
N ARG A 82 -3.22 15.03 -6.70
CA ARG A 82 -4.09 15.81 -5.84
C ARG A 82 -3.48 17.17 -5.47
N ILE A 83 -2.19 17.20 -5.11
CA ILE A 83 -1.48 18.46 -4.82
C ILE A 83 -1.51 19.38 -6.04
N LEU A 84 -1.33 18.85 -7.26
CA LEU A 84 -1.39 19.62 -8.50
C LEU A 84 -2.78 20.14 -8.83
N THR A 85 -3.83 19.39 -8.49
CA THR A 85 -5.22 19.72 -8.86
C THR A 85 -6.00 20.44 -7.75
N GLY A 86 -5.47 20.46 -6.52
CA GLY A 86 -6.15 21.05 -5.36
C GLY A 86 -7.38 20.27 -4.87
N ILE A 87 -7.56 19.01 -5.29
CA ILE A 87 -8.70 18.18 -4.89
C ILE A 87 -8.57 17.79 -3.41
N SER A 88 -9.67 17.92 -2.64
CA SER A 88 -9.67 17.54 -1.22
C SER A 88 -9.32 16.06 -1.00
N VAL A 89 -8.46 15.79 -0.02
CA VAL A 89 -8.04 14.44 0.36
C VAL A 89 -9.23 13.53 0.75
N LEU A 90 -10.31 14.09 1.27
CA LEU A 90 -11.49 13.35 1.70
C LEU A 90 -12.15 12.57 0.56
N TRP A 91 -12.07 13.06 -0.67
CA TRP A 91 -12.60 12.36 -1.86
C TRP A 91 -11.89 11.02 -2.13
N PHE A 92 -10.67 10.86 -1.66
CA PHE A 92 -9.90 9.62 -1.78
C PHE A 92 -9.97 8.78 -0.51
N LEU A 93 -9.92 9.41 0.68
CA LEU A 93 -9.92 8.69 1.95
C LEU A 93 -11.26 8.04 2.25
N ILE A 94 -12.37 8.76 2.06
CA ILE A 94 -13.70 8.22 2.37
C ILE A 94 -13.99 6.94 1.55
N PRO A 95 -13.91 6.94 0.21
CA PRO A 95 -14.15 5.71 -0.54
C PRO A 95 -13.11 4.63 -0.27
N GLY A 96 -11.85 4.99 -0.02
CA GLY A 96 -10.79 4.04 0.31
C GLY A 96 -11.03 3.32 1.64
N TYR A 97 -11.39 4.04 2.70
CA TYR A 97 -11.74 3.42 3.98
C TYR A 97 -13.06 2.63 3.91
N VAL A 98 -14.06 3.12 3.19
CA VAL A 98 -15.29 2.35 2.95
C VAL A 98 -14.98 1.03 2.25
N PHE A 99 -14.12 1.07 1.23
CA PHE A 99 -13.68 -0.13 0.53
C PHE A 99 -12.92 -1.10 1.45
N ALA A 100 -12.01 -0.59 2.29
CA ALA A 100 -11.30 -1.39 3.29
C ALA A 100 -12.27 -2.05 4.30
N LEU A 101 -13.27 -1.30 4.78
CA LEU A 101 -14.31 -1.84 5.66
C LEU A 101 -15.17 -2.92 4.99
N VAL A 102 -15.53 -2.74 3.73
CA VAL A 102 -16.26 -3.76 2.97
C VAL A 102 -15.42 -5.03 2.81
N LEU A 103 -14.12 -4.89 2.50
CA LEU A 103 -13.20 -6.03 2.41
C LEU A 103 -13.11 -6.81 3.73
N THR A 104 -13.15 -6.14 4.87
CA THR A 104 -13.14 -6.78 6.21
C THR A 104 -14.24 -7.85 6.36
N ARG A 105 -15.39 -7.70 5.67
CA ARG A 105 -16.49 -8.66 5.72
C ARG A 105 -16.19 -9.98 5.00
N TYR A 106 -15.25 -9.95 4.05
CA TYR A 106 -14.93 -11.08 3.16
C TYR A 106 -13.59 -11.74 3.47
N VAL A 107 -12.74 -11.09 4.26
CA VAL A 107 -11.37 -11.53 4.58
C VAL A 107 -11.33 -12.13 5.98
N SER A 108 -10.42 -13.09 6.23
CA SER A 108 -10.28 -13.69 7.56
C SER A 108 -9.85 -12.65 8.61
N PRO A 109 -10.27 -12.83 9.88
CA PRO A 109 -9.93 -11.91 10.96
C PRO A 109 -8.43 -11.65 11.14
N ILE A 110 -7.60 -12.65 10.84
CA ILE A 110 -6.15 -12.56 10.95
C ILE A 110 -5.60 -11.53 9.95
N PHE A 111 -5.94 -11.65 8.65
CA PHE A 111 -5.52 -10.70 7.64
C PHE A 111 -6.09 -9.31 7.87
N THR A 112 -7.31 -9.22 8.38
CA THR A 112 -7.93 -7.96 8.78
C THR A 112 -7.14 -7.29 9.90
N GLY A 113 -6.82 -8.03 10.99
CA GLY A 113 -6.02 -7.51 12.10
C GLY A 113 -4.66 -6.98 11.64
N ILE A 114 -3.93 -7.76 10.84
CA ILE A 114 -2.64 -7.35 10.28
C ILE A 114 -2.78 -6.11 9.39
N ALA A 115 -3.83 -6.05 8.55
CA ALA A 115 -4.06 -4.91 7.68
C ALA A 115 -4.24 -3.61 8.46
N TYR A 116 -5.06 -3.62 9.51
CA TYR A 116 -5.30 -2.43 10.33
C TYR A 116 -4.07 -2.02 11.15
N ASP A 117 -3.26 -2.95 11.62
CA ASP A 117 -1.99 -2.68 12.31
C ASP A 117 -0.92 -2.12 11.36
N SER A 118 -0.89 -2.58 10.12
CA SER A 118 0.12 -2.24 9.12
C SER A 118 0.03 -0.80 8.58
N GLY A 119 -1.09 -0.11 8.77
CA GLY A 119 -1.23 1.29 8.36
C GLY A 119 -0.18 2.20 9.01
N GLY A 120 0.09 1.99 10.30
CA GLY A 120 1.16 2.67 11.03
C GLY A 120 2.57 2.27 10.58
N VAL A 121 2.75 1.02 10.13
CA VAL A 121 4.04 0.50 9.64
C VAL A 121 4.43 1.13 8.30
N ALA A 122 3.50 1.23 7.35
CA ALA A 122 3.79 1.79 6.02
C ALA A 122 3.89 3.33 6.02
N SER A 123 3.22 4.01 6.95
CA SER A 123 3.40 5.45 7.19
C SER A 123 4.54 5.75 8.15
N GLY A 124 5.52 4.87 8.23
CA GLY A 124 6.63 4.88 9.18
C GLY A 124 7.66 5.99 8.97
N PRO A 125 8.87 5.83 9.57
CA PRO A 125 9.90 6.87 9.60
C PRO A 125 10.24 7.47 8.24
N MET A 126 10.39 6.65 7.20
CA MET A 126 10.77 7.13 5.86
C MET A 126 9.67 7.99 5.22
N THR A 127 8.41 7.65 5.41
CA THR A 127 7.28 8.45 4.92
C THR A 127 7.22 9.80 5.64
N ALA A 128 7.39 9.82 6.96
CA ALA A 128 7.31 11.04 7.75
C ALA A 128 8.54 11.96 7.55
N THR A 129 9.73 11.39 7.34
CA THR A 129 10.98 12.16 7.31
C THR A 129 11.44 12.57 5.91
N PHE A 130 10.94 11.94 4.87
CA PHE A 130 11.31 12.28 3.50
C PHE A 130 10.11 12.56 2.61
N LEU A 131 9.11 11.66 2.55
CA LEU A 131 7.98 11.82 1.64
C LEU A 131 7.08 12.98 2.01
N LEU A 132 6.80 13.18 3.30
CA LEU A 132 6.02 14.32 3.78
C LEU A 132 6.73 15.65 3.52
N PRO A 133 8.01 15.86 3.86
CA PRO A 133 8.75 17.06 3.46
C PRO A 133 8.81 17.29 1.96
N PHE A 134 8.98 16.25 1.16
CA PHE A 134 8.91 16.34 -0.30
C PHE A 134 7.56 16.90 -0.78
N ALA A 135 6.46 16.41 -0.21
CA ALA A 135 5.13 16.91 -0.50
C ALA A 135 4.91 18.34 -0.02
N MET A 136 5.48 18.69 1.16
CA MET A 136 5.41 20.04 1.70
C MET A 136 6.12 21.04 0.78
N GLY A 137 7.34 20.73 0.33
CA GLY A 137 8.09 21.59 -0.59
C GLY A 137 7.36 21.78 -1.93
N ALA A 138 6.82 20.71 -2.48
CA ALA A 138 6.01 20.78 -3.71
C ALA A 138 4.74 21.63 -3.52
N CYS A 139 4.05 21.47 -2.39
CA CYS A 139 2.83 22.21 -2.09
C CYS A 139 3.12 23.72 -1.87
N GLU A 140 4.18 24.06 -1.16
CA GLU A 140 4.62 25.46 -0.94
C GLU A 140 4.95 26.16 -2.26
N ALA A 141 5.72 25.51 -3.13
CA ALA A 141 6.09 26.06 -4.44
C ALA A 141 4.88 26.27 -5.35
N LEU A 142 3.86 25.42 -5.26
CA LEU A 142 2.61 25.55 -6.02
C LEU A 142 1.59 26.51 -5.38
N GLY A 143 1.91 27.09 -4.21
CA GLY A 143 1.00 27.99 -3.48
C GLY A 143 -0.21 27.30 -2.86
N GLY A 144 -0.14 25.98 -2.65
CA GLY A 144 -1.18 25.17 -2.00
C GLY A 144 -1.18 25.30 -0.47
N ASN A 145 -2.16 24.70 0.17
CA ASN A 145 -2.26 24.67 1.62
C ASN A 145 -1.52 23.44 2.19
N VAL A 146 -0.34 23.67 2.77
CA VAL A 146 0.51 22.62 3.33
C VAL A 146 -0.23 21.74 4.34
N MET A 147 -1.07 22.31 5.20
CA MET A 147 -1.79 21.57 6.24
C MET A 147 -2.83 20.59 5.70
N THR A 148 -3.52 20.94 4.62
CA THR A 148 -4.54 20.07 4.01
C THR A 148 -3.97 19.21 2.90
N ASP A 149 -3.03 19.75 2.13
CA ASP A 149 -2.59 19.12 0.89
C ASP A 149 -1.36 18.23 1.08
N ALA A 150 -0.34 18.68 1.80
CA ALA A 150 0.85 17.87 2.05
C ALA A 150 0.59 16.75 3.07
N PHE A 151 -0.05 17.05 4.21
CA PHE A 151 -0.34 16.02 5.21
C PHE A 151 -1.27 14.92 4.74
N GLY A 152 -2.12 15.20 3.75
CA GLY A 152 -2.97 14.18 3.12
C GLY A 152 -2.21 12.99 2.53
N ILE A 153 -0.94 13.16 2.15
CA ILE A 153 -0.11 12.07 1.62
C ILE A 153 0.12 10.96 2.66
N VAL A 154 0.36 11.33 3.92
CA VAL A 154 0.57 10.36 5.00
C VAL A 154 -0.68 9.50 5.23
N ALA A 155 -1.86 10.14 5.22
CA ALA A 155 -3.12 9.43 5.36
C ALA A 155 -3.39 8.46 4.19
N MET A 156 -3.07 8.86 2.97
CA MET A 156 -3.21 8.02 1.79
C MET A 156 -2.23 6.84 1.81
N VAL A 157 -0.99 7.06 2.22
CA VAL A 157 0.01 6.00 2.37
C VAL A 157 -0.40 5.02 3.48
N ALA A 158 -0.91 5.52 4.63
CA ALA A 158 -1.39 4.67 5.72
C ALA A 158 -2.61 3.82 5.32
N MET A 159 -3.49 4.31 4.46
CA MET A 159 -4.65 3.57 3.94
C MET A 159 -4.24 2.43 3.00
N THR A 160 -3.14 2.56 2.28
CA THR A 160 -2.73 1.60 1.24
C THR A 160 -2.55 0.17 1.77
N PRO A 161 -1.84 -0.09 2.88
CA PRO A 161 -1.69 -1.44 3.42
C PRO A 161 -3.02 -2.05 3.85
N LEU A 162 -3.95 -1.26 4.37
CA LEU A 162 -5.28 -1.74 4.74
C LEU A 162 -5.97 -2.41 3.55
N ILE A 163 -5.89 -1.79 2.40
CA ILE A 163 -6.49 -2.31 1.17
C ILE A 163 -5.65 -3.46 0.60
N THR A 164 -4.33 -3.27 0.48
CA THR A 164 -3.44 -4.23 -0.17
C THR A 164 -3.40 -5.56 0.56
N ILE A 165 -3.26 -5.55 1.90
CA ILE A 165 -3.20 -6.78 2.71
C ILE A 165 -4.53 -7.52 2.68
N GLN A 166 -5.64 -6.80 2.81
CA GLN A 166 -6.96 -7.41 2.73
C GLN A 166 -7.23 -7.99 1.33
N MET A 167 -6.86 -7.31 0.26
CA MET A 167 -6.96 -7.85 -1.11
C MET A 167 -6.13 -9.13 -1.27
N MET A 168 -4.90 -9.15 -0.73
CA MET A 168 -4.06 -10.35 -0.75
C MET A 168 -4.71 -11.50 0.03
N GLY A 169 -5.25 -11.21 1.23
CA GLY A 169 -6.00 -12.18 2.02
C GLY A 169 -7.22 -12.73 1.29
N PHE A 170 -7.97 -11.89 0.62
CA PHE A 170 -9.13 -12.27 -0.19
C PHE A 170 -8.74 -13.19 -1.37
N ILE A 171 -7.71 -12.80 -2.13
CA ILE A 171 -7.19 -13.60 -3.25
C ILE A 171 -6.70 -14.97 -2.77
N THR A 172 -6.00 -15.02 -1.64
CA THR A 172 -5.51 -16.26 -1.04
C THR A 172 -6.67 -17.18 -0.68
N GLN A 173 -7.70 -16.69 -0.01
CA GLN A 173 -8.89 -17.47 0.34
C GLN A 173 -9.63 -18.00 -0.90
N MET A 174 -9.72 -17.18 -1.95
CA MET A 174 -10.34 -17.65 -3.21
C MET A 174 -9.54 -18.79 -3.85
N LYS A 175 -8.20 -18.69 -3.88
CA LYS A 175 -7.32 -19.74 -4.39
C LYS A 175 -7.41 -21.03 -3.56
N GLU A 176 -7.45 -20.91 -2.24
CA GLU A 176 -7.63 -22.07 -1.35
C GLU A 176 -8.97 -22.78 -1.59
N LYS A 177 -10.06 -22.03 -1.68
CA LYS A 177 -11.38 -22.58 -1.98
C LYS A 177 -11.42 -23.28 -3.35
N ALA A 178 -10.79 -22.68 -4.36
CA ALA A 178 -10.69 -23.29 -5.69
C ALA A 178 -9.88 -24.58 -5.66
N LYS A 179 -8.74 -24.61 -4.95
CA LYS A 179 -7.90 -25.80 -4.78
C LYS A 179 -8.64 -26.92 -4.04
N ARG A 180 -9.36 -26.60 -2.97
CA ARG A 180 -10.16 -27.59 -2.21
C ARG A 180 -11.23 -28.22 -3.10
N ARG A 181 -11.98 -27.43 -3.86
CA ARG A 181 -12.97 -27.94 -4.82
C ARG A 181 -12.34 -28.86 -5.87
N TYR A 182 -11.18 -28.48 -6.39
CA TYR A 182 -10.48 -29.33 -7.37
C TYR A 182 -10.08 -30.69 -6.78
N ILE A 183 -9.59 -30.72 -5.54
CA ILE A 183 -9.22 -31.95 -4.82
C ILE A 183 -10.47 -32.78 -4.54
N GLU A 184 -11.57 -32.19 -4.09
CA GLU A 184 -12.84 -32.90 -3.84
C GLU A 184 -13.37 -33.58 -5.12
N VAL A 185 -13.33 -32.88 -6.25
CA VAL A 185 -13.74 -33.46 -7.54
C VAL A 185 -12.85 -34.63 -7.96
N GLN A 186 -11.53 -34.53 -7.79
CA GLN A 186 -10.61 -35.63 -8.07
C GLN A 186 -10.82 -36.83 -7.14
N MET A 187 -11.06 -36.59 -5.85
CA MET A 187 -11.34 -37.64 -4.89
C MET A 187 -12.62 -38.40 -5.25
N HIS A 188 -13.65 -37.66 -5.65
CA HIS A 188 -14.92 -38.28 -6.05
C HIS A 188 -14.77 -39.12 -7.33
N GLN A 189 -13.97 -38.69 -8.31
CA GLN A 189 -13.66 -39.47 -9.50
C GLN A 189 -12.87 -40.75 -9.18
N LEU A 190 -11.92 -40.68 -8.23
CA LEU A 190 -11.16 -41.85 -7.80
C LEU A 190 -12.03 -42.84 -7.01
N GLU A 191 -12.99 -42.39 -6.22
CA GLU A 191 -13.95 -43.25 -5.54
C GLU A 191 -14.87 -43.97 -6.54
N ASP A 192 -15.36 -43.27 -7.55
CA ASP A 192 -16.17 -43.87 -8.62
C ASP A 192 -15.38 -44.92 -9.42
N ASP A 193 -14.11 -44.65 -9.74
CA ASP A 193 -13.24 -45.59 -10.44
C ASP A 193 -12.96 -46.87 -9.62
N ILE A 194 -12.83 -46.76 -8.29
CA ILE A 194 -12.60 -47.90 -7.39
C ILE A 194 -13.86 -48.78 -7.31
N LEU A 195 -15.05 -48.18 -7.30
CA LEU A 195 -16.32 -48.93 -7.26
C LEU A 195 -16.61 -49.70 -8.54
N TYR A 196 -15.96 -49.39 -9.67
CA TYR A 196 -16.10 -50.15 -10.94
C TYR A 196 -15.19 -51.37 -11.06
N PHE A 197 -14.26 -51.59 -10.11
CA PHE A 197 -13.32 -52.71 -10.11
C PHE A 197 -13.73 -53.87 -9.18
N ASP A 198 -14.85 -53.76 -8.43
CA ASP A 198 -15.47 -54.85 -7.67
C ASP A 198 -16.72 -55.40 -8.43
#